data_9b8b2a3cf3314fa043dc428b5465090b
#
_entry.id   9b8b2a3cf3314fa043dc428b5465090b
#
_cell.length_a   1.000
_cell.length_b   1.000
_cell.length_c   1.000
_cell.angle_alpha   90.00
_cell.angle_beta   90.00
_cell.angle_gamma   90.00
#
_symmetry.space_group_name_H-M   'P 1'
#
loop_
_entity.id
_entity.type
_entity.pdbx_description
1 polymer ?
#
loop_
_entity_poly.entity_id
_entity_poly.type
_entity_poly.pdbx_seq_one_letter_code
_entity_poly.pdbx_strand_id
1 'polypeptide(L)'
;MVTAVWGWTFVLVKDAVTHYPTLPFLQLRFIVAFLVMVVLVRRLPVRREVQVGVIAGAVLAAGYLTQTVGLTMTSPGNSGLITGLFVVFTPLIERVFGVPVRWFTSVAVVAALAGTVMLVGGPSGFGLGDLLTIATAFFFALHIVMLSRWSPGLRSAPLAMLQMGSGALIFSAGGTWSLQAPSSDVWLAIVVTGVFASALAFYIQTWAQQHLSASRTALILTTEPAWALVAAVLLAGQRFGLVQAAGAALMLAAIVGHELAHLKFKAHGVEAAA
;
A
#
# COMPACT_ATOMS: atom_id res chain seq x y z
N MET A 1 14.21 1.56 1.44
CA MET A 1 14.33 0.17 0.92
C MET A 1 12.95 -0.46 0.69
N VAL A 2 12.07 -0.58 1.68
CA VAL A 2 10.71 -1.18 1.52
C VAL A 2 9.92 -0.52 0.39
N THR A 3 9.85 0.80 0.36
CA THR A 3 9.15 1.59 -0.66
C THR A 3 9.68 1.37 -2.08
N ALA A 4 10.99 1.22 -2.24
CA ALA A 4 11.57 0.89 -3.53
C ALA A 4 11.12 -0.51 -4.00
N VAL A 5 11.14 -1.50 -3.10
CA VAL A 5 10.63 -2.85 -3.42
C VAL A 5 9.17 -2.78 -3.84
N TRP A 6 8.32 -2.07 -3.12
CA TRP A 6 6.90 -1.95 -3.47
C TRP A 6 6.72 -1.24 -4.82
N GLY A 7 7.39 -0.10 -5.05
CA GLY A 7 7.29 0.63 -6.32
C GLY A 7 7.67 -0.23 -7.52
N TRP A 8 8.78 -0.99 -7.42
CA TRP A 8 9.22 -1.87 -8.50
C TRP A 8 8.28 -3.07 -8.72
N THR A 9 7.63 -3.57 -7.68
CA THR A 9 6.73 -4.72 -7.80
C THR A 9 5.44 -4.43 -8.56
N PHE A 10 5.04 -3.16 -8.78
CA PHE A 10 3.88 -2.86 -9.63
C PHE A 10 4.04 -3.40 -11.06
N VAL A 11 5.22 -3.26 -11.65
CA VAL A 11 5.51 -3.79 -12.99
C VAL A 11 5.51 -5.32 -12.97
N LEU A 12 6.18 -5.92 -12.00
CA LEU A 12 6.28 -7.38 -11.86
C LEU A 12 4.90 -8.02 -11.62
N VAL A 13 4.06 -7.42 -10.78
CA VAL A 13 2.70 -7.90 -10.52
C VAL A 13 1.81 -7.73 -11.75
N LYS A 14 1.91 -6.59 -12.46
CA LYS A 14 1.15 -6.35 -13.70
C LYS A 14 1.43 -7.43 -14.72
N ASP A 15 2.70 -7.75 -14.94
CA ASP A 15 3.10 -8.80 -15.88
C ASP A 15 2.55 -10.17 -15.43
N ALA A 16 2.74 -10.54 -14.17
CA ALA A 16 2.27 -11.81 -13.64
C ALA A 16 0.75 -12.00 -13.79
N VAL A 17 -0.07 -10.97 -13.45
CA VAL A 17 -1.53 -11.08 -13.52
C VAL A 17 -2.10 -10.92 -14.93
N THR A 18 -1.27 -10.59 -15.90
CA THR A 18 -1.63 -10.64 -17.32
C THR A 18 -1.61 -12.10 -17.84
N HIS A 19 -0.76 -12.95 -17.25
CA HIS A 19 -0.55 -14.33 -17.66
C HIS A 19 -1.12 -15.38 -16.68
N TYR A 20 -1.53 -14.95 -15.48
CA TYR A 20 -2.03 -15.82 -14.44
C TYR A 20 -3.20 -15.19 -13.68
N PRO A 21 -4.24 -15.95 -13.29
CA PRO A 21 -5.42 -15.39 -12.61
C PRO A 21 -5.07 -14.67 -11.31
N THR A 22 -5.69 -13.51 -11.10
CA THR A 22 -5.37 -12.58 -9.99
C THR A 22 -5.55 -13.19 -8.61
N LEU A 23 -6.68 -13.90 -8.37
CA LEU A 23 -6.95 -14.48 -7.04
C LEU A 23 -5.98 -15.61 -6.69
N PRO A 24 -5.70 -16.60 -7.56
CA PRO A 24 -4.65 -17.58 -7.33
C PRO A 24 -3.26 -16.98 -7.14
N PHE A 25 -2.92 -15.90 -7.85
CA PHE A 25 -1.67 -15.17 -7.65
C PHE A 25 -1.59 -14.60 -6.23
N LEU A 26 -2.62 -13.89 -5.77
CA LEU A 26 -2.69 -13.34 -4.42
C LEU A 26 -2.64 -14.44 -3.35
N GLN A 27 -3.38 -15.52 -3.55
CA GLN A 27 -3.38 -16.68 -2.67
C GLN A 27 -1.97 -17.23 -2.48
N LEU A 28 -1.28 -17.58 -3.58
CA LEU A 28 0.07 -18.13 -3.52
C LEU A 28 1.07 -17.14 -2.92
N ARG A 29 1.00 -15.86 -3.29
CA ARG A 29 1.81 -14.79 -2.72
C ARG A 29 1.68 -14.70 -1.20
N PHE A 30 0.45 -14.72 -0.69
CA PHE A 30 0.20 -14.61 0.76
C PHE A 30 0.52 -15.92 1.50
N ILE A 31 0.36 -17.09 0.86
CA ILE A 31 0.83 -18.36 1.42
C ILE A 31 2.36 -18.36 1.56
N VAL A 32 3.10 -17.97 0.52
CA VAL A 32 4.57 -17.83 0.59
C VAL A 32 4.96 -16.85 1.70
N ALA A 33 4.32 -15.69 1.77
CA ALA A 33 4.58 -14.69 2.81
C ALA A 33 4.30 -15.24 4.22
N PHE A 34 3.20 -15.95 4.40
CA PHE A 34 2.85 -16.58 5.68
C PHE A 34 3.88 -17.63 6.10
N LEU A 35 4.28 -18.51 5.19
CA LEU A 35 5.29 -19.54 5.48
C LEU A 35 6.64 -18.94 5.87
N VAL A 36 7.08 -17.89 5.18
CA VAL A 36 8.30 -17.14 5.56
C VAL A 36 8.16 -16.57 6.97
N MET A 37 7.02 -15.99 7.30
CA MET A 37 6.80 -15.41 8.63
C MET A 37 6.68 -16.48 9.72
N VAL A 38 6.13 -17.66 9.44
CA VAL A 38 6.10 -18.78 10.40
C VAL A 38 7.51 -19.18 10.84
N VAL A 39 8.47 -19.20 9.90
CA VAL A 39 9.88 -19.52 10.24
C VAL A 39 10.50 -18.47 11.15
N LEU A 40 10.08 -17.19 11.04
CA LEU A 40 10.60 -16.09 11.85
C LEU A 40 9.95 -15.99 13.25
N VAL A 41 8.78 -16.61 13.44
CA VAL A 41 8.04 -16.56 14.71
C VAL A 41 8.50 -17.66 15.64
N ARG A 42 9.16 -17.28 16.74
CA ARG A 42 9.72 -18.22 17.73
C ARG A 42 8.77 -18.60 18.86
N ARG A 43 7.68 -17.85 19.05
CA ARG A 43 6.72 -18.07 20.15
C ARG A 43 5.30 -17.84 19.63
N LEU A 44 4.35 -18.65 20.05
CA LEU A 44 2.95 -18.54 19.67
C LEU A 44 2.38 -17.12 19.95
N PRO A 45 1.50 -16.63 19.08
CA PRO A 45 0.83 -15.35 19.28
C PRO A 45 -0.05 -15.36 20.52
N VAL A 46 -0.11 -14.24 21.24
CA VAL A 46 -1.08 -14.04 22.31
C VAL A 46 -2.40 -13.53 21.74
N ARG A 47 -3.50 -13.68 22.51
CA ARG A 47 -4.86 -13.34 22.07
C ARG A 47 -4.97 -11.96 21.41
N ARG A 48 -4.33 -10.93 21.99
CA ARG A 48 -4.37 -9.57 21.45
C ARG A 48 -3.64 -9.46 20.11
N GLU A 49 -2.51 -10.14 19.95
CA GLU A 49 -1.79 -10.21 18.67
C GLU A 49 -2.66 -10.88 17.60
N VAL A 50 -3.40 -11.95 17.97
CA VAL A 50 -4.33 -12.61 17.05
C VAL A 50 -5.43 -11.64 16.60
N GLN A 51 -6.08 -10.96 17.54
CA GLN A 51 -7.15 -10.00 17.21
C GLN A 51 -6.64 -8.89 16.29
N VAL A 52 -5.57 -8.21 16.67
CA VAL A 52 -4.99 -7.09 15.91
C VAL A 52 -4.47 -7.56 14.55
N GLY A 53 -3.71 -8.65 14.54
CA GLY A 53 -3.08 -9.17 13.31
C GLY A 53 -4.11 -9.67 12.30
N VAL A 54 -5.16 -10.37 12.75
CA VAL A 54 -6.22 -10.86 11.85
C VAL A 54 -7.04 -9.71 11.27
N ILE A 55 -7.45 -8.73 12.08
CA ILE A 55 -8.24 -7.61 11.58
C ILE A 55 -7.40 -6.72 10.65
N ALA A 56 -6.15 -6.39 11.03
CA ALA A 56 -5.25 -5.64 10.16
C ALA A 56 -4.95 -6.40 8.86
N GLY A 57 -4.79 -7.73 8.94
CA GLY A 57 -4.58 -8.60 7.78
C GLY A 57 -5.79 -8.65 6.84
N ALA A 58 -7.01 -8.63 7.37
CA ALA A 58 -8.22 -8.57 6.54
C ALA A 58 -8.32 -7.22 5.77
N VAL A 59 -8.03 -6.11 6.43
CA VAL A 59 -7.97 -4.79 5.78
C VAL A 59 -6.86 -4.74 4.73
N LEU A 60 -5.70 -5.31 5.04
CA LEU A 60 -4.59 -5.43 4.11
C LEU A 60 -4.97 -6.27 2.88
N ALA A 61 -5.65 -7.40 3.08
CA ALA A 61 -6.13 -8.27 2.00
C ALA A 61 -7.13 -7.53 1.08
N ALA A 62 -8.05 -6.73 1.65
CA ALA A 62 -8.95 -5.89 0.85
C ALA A 62 -8.17 -4.87 0.01
N GLY A 63 -7.14 -4.24 0.57
CA GLY A 63 -6.23 -3.35 -0.16
C GLY A 63 -5.51 -4.07 -1.31
N TYR A 64 -4.96 -5.24 -1.07
CA TYR A 64 -4.28 -6.02 -2.12
C TYR A 64 -5.23 -6.54 -3.20
N LEU A 65 -6.45 -6.92 -2.82
CA LEU A 65 -7.47 -7.34 -3.79
C LEU A 65 -7.81 -6.19 -4.74
N THR A 66 -8.17 -5.04 -4.19
CA THR A 66 -8.53 -3.86 -4.99
C THR A 66 -7.34 -3.36 -5.83
N GLN A 67 -6.11 -3.39 -5.28
CA GLN A 67 -4.90 -3.02 -5.99
C GLN A 67 -4.63 -3.95 -7.18
N THR A 68 -4.63 -5.25 -6.93
CA THR A 68 -4.20 -6.20 -7.96
C THR A 68 -5.26 -6.34 -9.05
N VAL A 69 -6.56 -6.31 -8.70
CA VAL A 69 -7.65 -6.25 -9.69
C VAL A 69 -7.61 -4.92 -10.45
N GLY A 70 -7.44 -3.79 -9.75
CA GLY A 70 -7.30 -2.48 -10.40
C GLY A 70 -6.13 -2.44 -11.37
N LEU A 71 -5.00 -3.02 -10.99
CA LEU A 71 -3.79 -3.07 -11.82
C LEU A 71 -3.98 -3.87 -13.12
N THR A 72 -4.92 -4.82 -13.20
CA THR A 72 -5.25 -5.47 -14.48
C THR A 72 -5.84 -4.50 -15.49
N MET A 73 -6.48 -3.41 -15.03
CA MET A 73 -7.25 -2.44 -15.81
C MET A 73 -6.55 -1.07 -15.97
N THR A 74 -5.45 -0.82 -15.26
CA THR A 74 -4.69 0.43 -15.35
C THR A 74 -3.20 0.15 -15.54
N SER A 75 -2.38 1.20 -15.75
CA SER A 75 -0.94 1.06 -15.90
C SER A 75 -0.22 0.97 -14.54
N PRO A 76 0.98 0.35 -14.49
CA PRO A 76 1.78 0.30 -13.26
C PRO A 76 2.08 1.68 -12.67
N GLY A 77 2.41 2.66 -13.53
CA GLY A 77 2.70 4.02 -13.09
C GLY A 77 1.48 4.72 -12.49
N ASN A 78 0.30 4.62 -13.16
CA ASN A 78 -0.94 5.16 -12.64
C ASN A 78 -1.30 4.51 -11.30
N SER A 79 -1.27 3.16 -11.24
CA SER A 79 -1.59 2.43 -10.02
C SER A 79 -0.66 2.81 -8.87
N GLY A 80 0.65 2.90 -9.11
CA GLY A 80 1.61 3.30 -8.08
C GLY A 80 1.39 4.73 -7.58
N LEU A 81 1.14 5.68 -8.49
CA LEU A 81 0.88 7.08 -8.10
C LEU A 81 -0.44 7.23 -7.35
N ILE A 82 -1.54 6.63 -7.83
CA ILE A 82 -2.86 6.69 -7.20
C ILE A 82 -2.83 6.00 -5.82
N THR A 83 -2.11 4.89 -5.68
CA THR A 83 -1.92 4.23 -4.38
C THR A 83 -1.32 5.20 -3.37
N GLY A 84 -0.42 6.10 -3.77
CA GLY A 84 0.17 7.14 -2.92
C GLY A 84 -0.84 8.07 -2.23
N LEU A 85 -2.11 8.11 -2.67
CA LEU A 85 -3.18 8.84 -1.98
C LEU A 85 -3.44 8.34 -0.56
N PHE A 86 -2.91 7.17 -0.15
CA PHE A 86 -2.99 6.71 1.24
C PHE A 86 -2.47 7.76 2.23
N VAL A 87 -1.50 8.56 1.83
CA VAL A 87 -0.94 9.66 2.63
C VAL A 87 -1.99 10.72 2.94
N VAL A 88 -2.85 11.00 1.99
CA VAL A 88 -3.95 11.96 2.13
C VAL A 88 -5.11 11.36 2.92
N PHE A 89 -5.42 10.08 2.70
CA PHE A 89 -6.47 9.38 3.46
C PHE A 89 -6.09 9.15 4.92
N THR A 90 -4.82 8.96 5.25
CA THR A 90 -4.36 8.70 6.62
C THR A 90 -4.88 9.75 7.62
N PRO A 91 -4.65 11.09 7.46
CA PRO A 91 -5.17 12.07 8.40
C PRO A 91 -6.70 12.18 8.38
N LEU A 92 -7.37 11.89 7.26
CA LEU A 92 -8.83 11.87 7.21
C LEU A 92 -9.40 10.73 8.08
N ILE A 93 -8.76 9.55 8.04
CA ILE A 93 -9.14 8.43 8.90
C ILE A 93 -8.80 8.74 10.37
N GLU A 94 -7.63 9.36 10.64
CA GLU A 94 -7.27 9.78 12.01
C GLU A 94 -8.30 10.76 12.61
N ARG A 95 -9.01 11.52 11.79
CA ARG A 95 -10.10 12.42 12.23
C ARG A 95 -11.23 11.65 12.95
N VAL A 96 -11.54 10.43 12.50
CA VAL A 96 -12.55 9.58 13.17
C VAL A 96 -12.13 9.26 14.60
N PHE A 97 -10.84 9.27 14.88
CA PHE A 97 -10.27 9.04 16.21
C PHE A 97 -9.95 10.34 16.97
N GLY A 98 -10.56 11.45 16.58
CA GLY A 98 -10.45 12.73 17.29
C GLY A 98 -9.25 13.61 16.90
N VAL A 99 -8.39 13.18 15.96
CA VAL A 99 -7.29 14.01 15.46
C VAL A 99 -7.84 15.06 14.48
N PRO A 100 -7.64 16.38 14.69
CA PRO A 100 -8.23 17.41 13.84
C PRO A 100 -7.61 17.40 12.43
N VAL A 101 -8.46 17.46 11.39
CA VAL A 101 -8.03 17.67 10.00
C VAL A 101 -7.72 19.14 9.81
N ARG A 102 -6.56 19.44 9.29
CA ARG A 102 -6.10 20.80 9.04
C ARG A 102 -6.43 21.24 7.61
N TRP A 103 -6.55 22.55 7.39
CA TRP A 103 -6.90 23.11 6.08
C TRP A 103 -5.95 22.68 4.95
N PHE A 104 -4.65 22.54 5.23
CA PHE A 104 -3.67 22.09 4.24
C PHE A 104 -3.90 20.64 3.80
N THR A 105 -4.51 19.79 4.64
CA THR A 105 -4.96 18.45 4.24
C THR A 105 -6.03 18.53 3.15
N SER A 106 -7.02 19.43 3.31
CA SER A 106 -8.06 19.62 2.29
C SER A 106 -7.47 20.12 0.96
N VAL A 107 -6.51 21.05 1.02
CA VAL A 107 -5.80 21.53 -0.19
C VAL A 107 -5.04 20.40 -0.86
N ALA A 108 -4.33 19.57 -0.08
CA ALA A 108 -3.59 18.42 -0.62
C ALA A 108 -4.52 17.39 -1.27
N VAL A 109 -5.69 17.11 -0.66
CA VAL A 109 -6.71 16.20 -1.24
C VAL A 109 -7.16 16.72 -2.61
N VAL A 110 -7.55 17.99 -2.70
CA VAL A 110 -8.02 18.57 -3.96
C VAL A 110 -6.91 18.57 -5.02
N ALA A 111 -5.69 18.94 -4.66
CA ALA A 111 -4.56 18.96 -5.57
C ALA A 111 -4.19 17.53 -6.04
N ALA A 112 -4.21 16.55 -5.13
CA ALA A 112 -3.92 15.15 -5.48
C ALA A 112 -5.00 14.57 -6.40
N LEU A 113 -6.28 14.83 -6.15
CA LEU A 113 -7.38 14.41 -7.03
C LEU A 113 -7.30 15.08 -8.41
N ALA A 114 -7.01 16.36 -8.48
CA ALA A 114 -6.80 17.07 -9.74
C ALA A 114 -5.61 16.47 -10.52
N GLY A 115 -4.50 16.20 -9.84
CA GLY A 115 -3.34 15.52 -10.42
C GLY A 115 -3.68 14.11 -10.93
N THR A 116 -4.52 13.35 -10.20
CA THR A 116 -5.00 12.03 -10.64
C THR A 116 -5.78 12.13 -11.94
N VAL A 117 -6.72 13.07 -12.05
CA VAL A 117 -7.52 13.29 -13.28
C VAL A 117 -6.62 13.63 -14.46
N MET A 118 -5.61 14.50 -14.26
CA MET A 118 -4.64 14.81 -15.31
C MET A 118 -3.77 13.60 -15.68
N LEU A 119 -3.37 12.78 -14.70
CA LEU A 119 -2.54 11.60 -14.93
C LEU A 119 -3.26 10.53 -15.77
N VAL A 120 -4.53 10.26 -15.50
CA VAL A 120 -5.30 9.25 -16.25
C VAL A 120 -5.79 9.74 -17.61
N GLY A 121 -5.50 10.98 -18.00
CA GLY A 121 -5.87 11.53 -19.30
C GLY A 121 -7.22 12.26 -19.30
N GLY A 122 -7.65 12.77 -18.17
CA GLY A 122 -8.92 13.48 -17.99
C GLY A 122 -10.10 12.59 -17.58
N PRO A 123 -11.31 13.15 -17.43
CA PRO A 123 -12.48 12.40 -16.92
C PRO A 123 -12.87 11.20 -17.80
N SER A 124 -12.61 11.28 -19.09
CA SER A 124 -12.89 10.18 -20.06
C SER A 124 -11.88 9.02 -19.97
N GLY A 125 -10.71 9.26 -19.36
CA GLY A 125 -9.69 8.24 -19.14
C GLY A 125 -9.80 7.55 -17.78
N PHE A 126 -10.65 8.08 -16.87
CA PHE A 126 -10.84 7.51 -15.54
C PHE A 126 -11.69 6.24 -15.61
N GLY A 127 -11.12 5.12 -15.21
CA GLY A 127 -11.76 3.82 -15.31
C GLY A 127 -11.94 3.11 -13.97
N LEU A 128 -12.57 1.94 -14.04
CA LEU A 128 -12.77 1.08 -12.87
C LEU A 128 -11.43 0.70 -12.20
N GLY A 129 -10.36 0.50 -12.97
CA GLY A 129 -9.04 0.20 -12.45
C GLY A 129 -8.49 1.31 -11.54
N ASP A 130 -8.69 2.57 -11.93
CA ASP A 130 -8.25 3.73 -11.14
C ASP A 130 -9.11 3.88 -9.88
N LEU A 131 -10.44 3.64 -9.97
CA LEU A 131 -11.33 3.65 -8.81
C LEU A 131 -10.95 2.56 -7.79
N LEU A 132 -10.65 1.35 -8.25
CA LEU A 132 -10.18 0.27 -7.39
C LEU A 132 -8.83 0.62 -6.75
N THR A 133 -7.96 1.32 -7.45
CA THR A 133 -6.69 1.79 -6.91
C THR A 133 -6.89 2.90 -5.86
N ILE A 134 -7.89 3.77 -6.01
CA ILE A 134 -8.28 4.73 -4.96
C ILE A 134 -8.79 3.98 -3.73
N ALA A 135 -9.62 2.95 -3.91
CA ALA A 135 -10.05 2.10 -2.79
C ALA A 135 -8.85 1.41 -2.10
N THR A 136 -7.84 0.99 -2.87
CA THR A 136 -6.56 0.49 -2.32
C THR A 136 -5.90 1.50 -1.41
N ALA A 137 -5.77 2.75 -1.86
CA ALA A 137 -5.17 3.82 -1.06
C ALA A 137 -5.93 4.04 0.26
N PHE A 138 -7.26 3.96 0.23
CA PHE A 138 -8.08 4.01 1.45
C PHE A 138 -7.80 2.83 2.40
N PHE A 139 -7.79 1.60 1.90
CA PHE A 139 -7.51 0.42 2.73
C PHE A 139 -6.09 0.44 3.30
N PHE A 140 -5.10 0.87 2.55
CA PHE A 140 -3.74 1.01 3.05
C PHE A 140 -3.61 2.11 4.09
N ALA A 141 -4.30 3.24 3.92
CA ALA A 141 -4.36 4.29 4.94
C ALA A 141 -5.01 3.77 6.23
N LEU A 142 -6.13 3.04 6.12
CA LEU A 142 -6.79 2.42 7.25
C LEU A 142 -5.87 1.43 7.97
N HIS A 143 -5.16 0.58 7.22
CA HIS A 143 -4.18 -0.35 7.75
C HIS A 143 -3.04 0.36 8.50
N ILE A 144 -2.49 1.45 7.93
CA ILE A 144 -1.47 2.28 8.57
C ILE A 144 -1.97 2.84 9.90
N VAL A 145 -3.17 3.44 9.93
CA VAL A 145 -3.77 3.99 11.16
C VAL A 145 -4.00 2.90 12.20
N MET A 146 -4.53 1.75 11.79
CA MET A 146 -4.77 0.61 12.69
C MET A 146 -3.47 0.11 13.31
N LEU A 147 -2.43 -0.13 12.52
CA LEU A 147 -1.14 -0.58 13.05
C LEU A 147 -0.54 0.45 14.01
N SER A 148 -0.52 1.74 13.67
CA SER A 148 0.03 2.78 14.54
C SER A 148 -0.70 2.89 15.87
N ARG A 149 -1.99 2.55 15.92
CA ARG A 149 -2.80 2.63 17.14
C ARG A 149 -2.82 1.35 17.97
N TRP A 150 -2.80 0.20 17.31
CA TRP A 150 -3.08 -1.08 17.98
C TRP A 150 -1.85 -1.97 18.14
N SER A 151 -0.76 -1.73 17.40
CA SER A 151 0.44 -2.55 17.49
C SER A 151 1.42 -2.18 18.62
N PRO A 152 1.41 -0.96 19.21
CA PRO A 152 2.35 -0.64 20.30
C PRO A 152 2.27 -1.64 21.45
N GLY A 153 3.44 -2.12 21.89
CA GLY A 153 3.56 -3.12 22.96
C GLY A 153 3.31 -4.57 22.52
N LEU A 154 2.97 -4.84 21.26
CA LEU A 154 2.84 -6.18 20.70
C LEU A 154 4.10 -6.57 19.90
N ARG A 155 4.31 -7.86 19.67
CA ARG A 155 5.47 -8.34 18.91
C ARG A 155 5.24 -8.22 17.42
N SER A 156 6.19 -7.66 16.66
CA SER A 156 6.06 -7.39 15.23
C SER A 156 5.97 -8.67 14.38
N ALA A 157 6.79 -9.68 14.69
CA ALA A 157 6.82 -10.91 13.89
C ALA A 157 5.50 -11.70 13.96
N PRO A 158 4.88 -11.97 15.15
CA PRO A 158 3.55 -12.56 15.19
C PRO A 158 2.47 -11.73 14.51
N LEU A 159 2.51 -10.39 14.65
CA LEU A 159 1.54 -9.52 13.96
C LEU A 159 1.66 -9.63 12.44
N ALA A 160 2.88 -9.55 11.89
CA ALA A 160 3.10 -9.69 10.45
C ALA A 160 2.69 -11.08 9.96
N MET A 161 3.03 -12.15 10.69
CA MET A 161 2.59 -13.51 10.38
C MET A 161 1.08 -13.61 10.28
N LEU A 162 0.35 -13.06 11.27
CA LEU A 162 -1.11 -13.12 11.29
C LEU A 162 -1.75 -12.30 10.18
N GLN A 163 -1.15 -11.16 9.80
CA GLN A 163 -1.59 -10.37 8.64
C GLN A 163 -1.45 -11.18 7.35
N MET A 164 -0.29 -11.84 7.14
CA MET A 164 -0.07 -12.68 5.96
C MET A 164 -1.00 -13.91 5.97
N GLY A 165 -1.18 -14.54 7.12
CA GLY A 165 -2.09 -15.67 7.30
C GLY A 165 -3.56 -15.32 7.03
N SER A 166 -4.02 -14.15 7.49
CA SER A 166 -5.36 -13.64 7.17
C SER A 166 -5.57 -13.49 5.67
N GLY A 167 -4.61 -12.86 4.96
CA GLY A 167 -4.67 -12.73 3.51
C GLY A 167 -4.68 -14.09 2.82
N ALA A 168 -3.80 -15.01 3.25
CA ALA A 168 -3.77 -16.37 2.70
C ALA A 168 -5.11 -17.10 2.87
N LEU A 169 -5.74 -16.99 4.03
CA LEU A 169 -7.05 -17.60 4.29
C LEU A 169 -8.17 -16.96 3.45
N ILE A 170 -8.23 -15.63 3.40
CA ILE A 170 -9.25 -14.89 2.64
C ILE A 170 -9.17 -15.24 1.15
N PHE A 171 -7.98 -15.22 0.57
CA PHE A 171 -7.80 -15.56 -0.85
C PHE A 171 -7.98 -17.05 -1.13
N SER A 172 -7.71 -17.92 -0.17
CA SER A 172 -8.02 -19.36 -0.30
C SER A 172 -9.51 -19.65 -0.23
N ALA A 173 -10.25 -18.93 0.63
CA ALA A 173 -11.70 -19.07 0.77
C ALA A 173 -12.47 -18.51 -0.44
N GLY A 174 -11.86 -17.61 -1.22
CA GLY A 174 -12.41 -17.10 -2.47
C GLY A 174 -12.56 -18.15 -3.59
N GLY A 175 -12.16 -19.39 -3.34
CA GLY A 175 -12.58 -20.58 -4.08
C GLY A 175 -11.94 -20.80 -5.44
N THR A 176 -10.89 -20.06 -5.80
CA THR A 176 -10.30 -20.15 -7.13
C THR A 176 -8.91 -20.77 -7.12
N TRP A 177 -8.83 -22.03 -6.75
CA TRP A 177 -7.65 -22.82 -7.10
C TRP A 177 -7.55 -22.90 -8.62
N SER A 178 -6.54 -22.29 -9.22
CA SER A 178 -6.30 -22.48 -10.63
C SER A 178 -5.78 -23.90 -10.86
N LEU A 179 -6.41 -24.61 -11.78
CA LEU A 179 -5.89 -25.91 -12.26
C LEU A 179 -4.63 -25.72 -13.12
N GLN A 180 -4.37 -24.48 -13.55
CA GLN A 180 -3.18 -24.13 -14.33
C GLN A 180 -2.02 -23.85 -13.37
N ALA A 181 -0.92 -24.59 -13.54
CA ALA A 181 0.31 -24.31 -12.80
C ALA A 181 0.91 -22.95 -13.26
N PRO A 182 1.41 -22.12 -12.34
CA PRO A 182 2.11 -20.89 -12.69
C PRO A 182 3.35 -21.19 -13.55
N SER A 183 3.65 -20.38 -14.54
CA SER A 183 4.92 -20.40 -15.28
C SER A 183 6.10 -20.04 -14.37
N SER A 184 7.34 -20.27 -14.83
CA SER A 184 8.55 -19.87 -14.09
C SER A 184 8.57 -18.39 -13.71
N ASP A 185 8.14 -17.54 -14.64
CA ASP A 185 8.13 -16.07 -14.44
C ASP A 185 7.07 -15.65 -13.42
N VAL A 186 5.89 -16.28 -13.48
CA VAL A 186 4.84 -16.08 -12.48
C VAL A 186 5.29 -16.58 -11.10
N TRP A 187 5.96 -17.74 -11.05
CA TRP A 187 6.55 -18.24 -9.79
C TRP A 187 7.60 -17.28 -9.24
N LEU A 188 8.48 -16.73 -10.08
CA LEU A 188 9.44 -15.71 -9.67
C LEU A 188 8.74 -14.51 -9.07
N ALA A 189 7.68 -14.01 -9.72
CA ALA A 189 6.87 -12.90 -9.21
C ALA A 189 6.21 -13.23 -7.87
N ILE A 190 5.63 -14.42 -7.71
CA ILE A 190 5.02 -14.89 -6.45
C ILE A 190 6.06 -14.92 -5.33
N VAL A 191 7.24 -15.51 -5.57
CA VAL A 191 8.29 -15.64 -4.55
C VAL A 191 8.86 -14.27 -4.19
N VAL A 192 9.24 -13.46 -5.19
CA VAL A 192 9.79 -12.12 -4.94
C VAL A 192 8.80 -11.24 -4.19
N THR A 193 7.54 -11.20 -4.62
CA THR A 193 6.54 -10.37 -3.95
C THR A 193 6.10 -10.97 -2.61
N GLY A 194 6.02 -12.28 -2.48
CA GLY A 194 5.68 -12.96 -1.23
C GLY A 194 6.75 -12.76 -0.15
N VAL A 195 8.02 -12.95 -0.50
CA VAL A 195 9.13 -12.83 0.46
C VAL A 195 9.44 -11.38 0.77
N PHE A 196 9.77 -10.58 -0.26
CA PHE A 196 10.32 -9.23 -0.06
C PHE A 196 9.24 -8.16 0.08
N ALA A 197 8.22 -8.16 -0.77
CA ALA A 197 7.19 -7.12 -0.78
C ALA A 197 6.00 -7.43 0.15
N SER A 198 5.91 -8.64 0.68
CA SER A 198 4.88 -9.01 1.67
C SER A 198 5.52 -9.36 3.02
N ALA A 199 6.15 -10.52 3.19
CA ALA A 199 6.65 -10.97 4.48
C ALA A 199 7.60 -9.95 5.13
N LEU A 200 8.73 -9.66 4.49
CA LEU A 200 9.76 -8.78 5.05
C LEU A 200 9.30 -7.33 5.11
N ALA A 201 8.64 -6.83 4.07
CA ALA A 201 8.17 -5.45 4.03
C ALA A 201 7.16 -5.16 5.15
N PHE A 202 6.14 -6.02 5.35
CA PHE A 202 5.15 -5.82 6.42
C PHE A 202 5.70 -6.14 7.81
N TYR A 203 6.68 -7.03 7.93
CA TYR A 203 7.40 -7.19 9.19
C TYR A 203 8.13 -5.90 9.58
N ILE A 204 8.88 -5.30 8.65
CA ILE A 204 9.61 -4.04 8.86
C ILE A 204 8.63 -2.90 9.11
N GLN A 205 7.55 -2.79 8.33
CA GLN A 205 6.53 -1.76 8.52
C GLN A 205 5.85 -1.90 9.89
N THR A 206 5.45 -3.10 10.28
CA THR A 206 4.81 -3.36 11.59
C THR A 206 5.76 -3.00 12.73
N TRP A 207 7.04 -3.34 12.61
CA TRP A 207 8.05 -2.95 13.59
C TRP A 207 8.23 -1.44 13.65
N ALA A 208 8.38 -0.77 12.51
CA ALA A 208 8.56 0.66 12.45
C ALA A 208 7.37 1.42 13.04
N GLN A 209 6.14 0.97 12.76
CA GLN A 209 4.92 1.61 13.25
C GLN A 209 4.67 1.43 14.76
N GLN A 210 5.39 0.55 15.43
CA GLN A 210 5.40 0.51 16.90
C GLN A 210 6.17 1.68 17.53
N HIS A 211 7.06 2.30 16.74
CA HIS A 211 7.94 3.40 17.18
C HIS A 211 7.64 4.72 16.47
N LEU A 212 6.90 4.66 15.35
CA LEU A 212 6.57 5.80 14.50
C LEU A 212 5.06 6.08 14.54
N SER A 213 4.69 7.35 14.53
CA SER A 213 3.29 7.75 14.31
C SER A 213 2.83 7.40 12.88
N ALA A 214 1.51 7.31 12.65
CA ALA A 214 0.94 7.08 11.33
C ALA A 214 1.44 8.12 10.31
N SER A 215 1.47 9.39 10.67
CA SER A 215 1.98 10.48 9.81
C SER A 215 3.45 10.31 9.43
N ARG A 216 4.34 9.92 10.39
CA ARG A 216 5.76 9.68 10.07
C ARG A 216 5.95 8.46 9.17
N THR A 217 5.17 7.42 9.39
CA THR A 217 5.16 6.24 8.51
C THR A 217 4.69 6.64 7.12
N ALA A 218 3.58 7.37 7.02
CA ALA A 218 3.07 7.87 5.76
C ALA A 218 4.13 8.68 5.00
N LEU A 219 4.85 9.60 5.67
CA LEU A 219 5.93 10.37 5.05
C LEU A 219 7.03 9.47 4.45
N ILE A 220 7.47 8.44 5.17
CA ILE A 220 8.47 7.51 4.65
C ILE A 220 7.92 6.76 3.41
N LEU A 221 6.65 6.39 3.46
CA LEU A 221 5.99 5.68 2.38
C LEU A 221 5.69 6.56 1.16
N THR A 222 5.72 7.91 1.26
CA THR A 222 5.54 8.82 0.12
C THR A 222 6.58 8.66 -0.98
N THR A 223 7.67 7.98 -0.72
CA THR A 223 8.69 7.68 -1.74
C THR A 223 8.27 6.53 -2.67
N GLU A 224 7.27 5.72 -2.28
CA GLU A 224 6.78 4.58 -3.09
C GLU A 224 6.26 5.00 -4.47
N PRO A 225 5.35 6.00 -4.60
CA PRO A 225 4.90 6.48 -5.90
C PRO A 225 6.01 6.92 -6.84
N ALA A 226 7.06 7.55 -6.30
CA ALA A 226 8.21 7.94 -7.10
C ALA A 226 8.96 6.71 -7.65
N TRP A 227 9.17 5.69 -6.84
CA TRP A 227 9.77 4.43 -7.28
C TRP A 227 8.88 3.68 -8.29
N ALA A 228 7.55 3.70 -8.11
CA ALA A 228 6.61 3.10 -9.05
C ALA A 228 6.66 3.80 -10.42
N LEU A 229 6.76 5.14 -10.43
CA LEU A 229 6.93 5.92 -11.65
C LEU A 229 8.23 5.58 -12.37
N VAL A 230 9.34 5.53 -11.64
CA VAL A 230 10.66 5.15 -12.18
C VAL A 230 10.61 3.74 -12.78
N ALA A 231 10.03 2.78 -12.07
CA ALA A 231 9.88 1.42 -12.55
C ALA A 231 8.98 1.33 -13.80
N ALA A 232 7.87 2.07 -13.83
CA ALA A 232 6.96 2.10 -14.97
C ALA A 232 7.66 2.62 -16.25
N VAL A 233 8.50 3.65 -16.13
CA VAL A 233 9.28 4.18 -17.27
C VAL A 233 10.37 3.20 -17.68
N LEU A 234 11.19 2.73 -16.74
CA LEU A 234 12.39 1.95 -17.05
C LEU A 234 12.09 0.50 -17.43
N LEU A 235 11.11 -0.15 -16.77
CA LEU A 235 10.83 -1.57 -16.96
C LEU A 235 9.62 -1.83 -17.85
N ALA A 236 8.56 -1.01 -17.74
CA ALA A 236 7.36 -1.17 -18.56
C ALA A 236 7.37 -0.29 -19.81
N GLY A 237 8.41 0.52 -20.05
CA GLY A 237 8.47 1.43 -21.19
C GLY A 237 7.36 2.47 -21.24
N GLN A 238 6.70 2.74 -20.10
CA GLN A 238 5.57 3.67 -20.05
C GLN A 238 6.04 5.08 -20.37
N ARG A 239 5.30 5.75 -21.28
CA ARG A 239 5.55 7.14 -21.66
C ARG A 239 4.44 8.02 -21.16
N PHE A 240 4.78 9.17 -20.62
CA PHE A 240 3.83 10.17 -20.14
C PHE A 240 3.83 11.38 -21.08
N GLY A 241 2.64 11.78 -21.56
CA GLY A 241 2.48 13.07 -22.24
C GLY A 241 2.63 14.23 -21.24
N LEU A 242 2.75 15.46 -21.75
CA LEU A 242 2.95 16.66 -20.89
C LEU A 242 1.88 16.83 -19.82
N VAL A 243 0.60 16.61 -20.15
CA VAL A 243 -0.51 16.72 -19.20
C VAL A 243 -0.41 15.65 -18.12
N GLN A 244 -0.11 14.41 -18.51
CA GLN A 244 0.08 13.30 -17.56
C GLN A 244 1.29 13.53 -16.64
N ALA A 245 2.41 14.01 -17.20
CA ALA A 245 3.59 14.35 -16.41
C ALA A 245 3.33 15.50 -15.43
N ALA A 246 2.58 16.52 -15.87
CA ALA A 246 2.14 17.60 -14.96
C ALA A 246 1.20 17.09 -13.86
N GLY A 247 0.29 16.15 -14.18
CA GLY A 247 -0.59 15.49 -13.21
C GLY A 247 0.21 14.69 -12.18
N ALA A 248 1.18 13.90 -12.62
CA ALA A 248 2.08 13.15 -11.74
C ALA A 248 2.88 14.07 -10.81
N ALA A 249 3.44 15.16 -11.36
CA ALA A 249 4.16 16.17 -10.57
C ALA A 249 3.25 16.85 -9.54
N LEU A 250 2.02 17.19 -9.91
CA LEU A 250 1.04 17.78 -8.99
C LEU A 250 0.67 16.82 -7.87
N MET A 251 0.45 15.53 -8.16
CA MET A 251 0.20 14.51 -7.13
C MET A 251 1.37 14.39 -6.16
N LEU A 252 2.59 14.24 -6.67
CA LEU A 252 3.79 14.12 -5.83
C LEU A 252 3.98 15.38 -4.98
N ALA A 253 3.79 16.57 -5.55
CA ALA A 253 3.88 17.84 -4.84
C ALA A 253 2.79 17.95 -3.74
N ALA A 254 1.56 17.53 -4.02
CA ALA A 254 0.48 17.49 -3.03
C ALA A 254 0.78 16.55 -1.88
N ILE A 255 1.26 15.33 -2.19
CA ILE A 255 1.63 14.30 -1.20
C ILE A 255 2.77 14.81 -0.31
N VAL A 256 3.89 15.21 -0.91
CA VAL A 256 5.07 15.69 -0.17
C VAL A 256 4.77 16.98 0.58
N GLY A 257 4.10 17.94 -0.06
CA GLY A 257 3.73 19.21 0.56
C GLY A 257 2.81 19.03 1.77
N HIS A 258 1.85 18.10 1.70
CA HIS A 258 0.99 17.74 2.82
C HIS A 258 1.80 17.24 4.03
N GLU A 259 2.70 16.30 3.80
CA GLU A 259 3.51 15.72 4.87
C GLU A 259 4.47 16.74 5.49
N LEU A 260 5.12 17.56 4.66
CA LEU A 260 5.99 18.63 5.16
C LEU A 260 5.21 19.68 5.97
N ALA A 261 4.00 20.07 5.52
CA ALA A 261 3.14 20.96 6.28
C ALA A 261 2.74 20.33 7.62
N HIS A 262 2.36 19.05 7.62
CA HIS A 262 2.00 18.32 8.85
C HIS A 262 3.14 18.31 9.87
N LEU A 263 4.37 18.06 9.44
CA LEU A 263 5.56 18.06 10.30
C LEU A 263 5.86 19.44 10.87
N LYS A 264 5.80 20.52 10.05
CA LYS A 264 6.03 21.88 10.52
C LYS A 264 5.04 22.29 11.60
N PHE A 265 3.75 22.04 11.38
CA PHE A 265 2.72 22.39 12.38
C PHE A 265 2.86 21.59 13.67
N LYS A 266 3.35 20.35 13.61
CA LYS A 266 3.59 19.55 14.81
C LYS A 266 4.78 20.08 15.61
N ALA A 267 5.85 20.52 14.95
CA ALA A 267 7.01 21.13 15.60
C ALA A 267 6.63 22.43 16.32
N HIS A 268 5.89 23.32 15.67
CA HIS A 268 5.43 24.57 16.29
C HIS A 268 4.41 24.36 17.42
N GLY A 269 3.56 23.33 17.34
CA GLY A 269 2.62 22.98 18.41
C GLY A 269 3.28 22.41 19.66
N VAL A 270 4.46 21.82 19.54
CA VAL A 270 5.27 21.35 20.67
C VAL A 270 6.00 22.53 21.32
N GLU A 271 6.50 23.50 20.54
CA GLU A 271 7.13 24.71 21.05
C GLU A 271 6.14 25.66 21.75
N ALA A 272 4.88 25.68 21.33
CA ALA A 272 3.84 26.51 21.99
C ALA A 272 3.27 25.88 23.28
N ALA A 273 3.57 24.61 23.54
CA ALA A 273 3.10 23.88 24.73
C ALA A 273 4.25 23.60 25.76
N ALA A 274 5.48 24.02 25.47
CA ALA A 274 6.66 24.00 26.35
C ALA A 274 6.96 25.39 26.90
#